data_ce454ac9cc777f8d675fbaf1b819b339
#
_entry.id   ce454ac9cc777f8d675fbaf1b819b339
#
_cell.length_a   1.000
_cell.length_b   1.000
_cell.length_c   1.000
_cell.angle_alpha   90.00
_cell.angle_beta   90.00
_cell.angle_gamma   90.00
#
_symmetry.space_group_name_H-M   'P 1'
#
loop_
_entity.id
_entity.type
_entity.pdbx_description
1 polymer ?
#
loop_
_entity_poly.entity_id
_entity_poly.type
_entity_poly.pdbx_seq_one_letter_code
_entity_poly.pdbx_strand_id
1 'polypeptide(L)'
;MEVLTMAKDFMTAVRERRSIYAISKKSPISDDRIVEIVEEAVKNVPSAFNSQSTRVVVLFAAQHDKLWDLTTDILKAIVPADQFASTKQRMDGFRNGYGTILFFEDQHVVTGMQEAFVTYQDRFPVWAQHTNAMHQFVIWTALESEGLGANLQHYNPLIDEKVKTEWKLPENWQLVAQMPFGTPTAPPGDKEFKPLKERLHIFK
;
A
#
# COMPACT_ATOMS: atom_id res chain seq x y z
N MET A 1 -31.47 5.85 14.05
CA MET A 1 -30.52 6.22 15.10
C MET A 1 -29.16 5.76 14.58
N GLU A 2 -28.43 6.66 13.90
CA GLU A 2 -27.06 6.36 13.47
C GLU A 2 -26.23 6.16 14.74
N VAL A 3 -25.67 4.97 14.90
CA VAL A 3 -24.61 4.74 15.88
C VAL A 3 -23.38 5.47 15.32
N LEU A 4 -23.12 6.67 15.84
CA LEU A 4 -21.83 7.32 15.68
C LEU A 4 -20.79 6.36 16.29
N THR A 5 -20.21 5.50 15.46
CA THR A 5 -19.01 4.76 15.83
C THR A 5 -17.93 5.83 16.11
N MET A 6 -17.57 6.02 17.36
CA MET A 6 -16.44 6.89 17.70
C MET A 6 -15.21 6.39 16.96
N ALA A 7 -14.59 7.26 16.19
CA ALA A 7 -13.35 6.93 15.49
C ALA A 7 -12.32 6.40 16.51
N LYS A 8 -11.63 5.31 16.18
CA LYS A 8 -10.55 4.75 17.02
C LYS A 8 -9.48 5.82 17.26
N ASP A 9 -8.94 5.87 18.47
CA ASP A 9 -7.75 6.69 18.69
C ASP A 9 -6.56 6.15 17.88
N PHE A 10 -5.62 7.04 17.55
CA PHE A 10 -4.50 6.74 16.68
C PHE A 10 -3.69 5.51 17.14
N MET A 11 -3.37 5.41 18.44
CA MET A 11 -2.55 4.28 18.94
C MET A 11 -3.32 2.96 18.96
N THR A 12 -4.63 3.00 19.11
CA THR A 12 -5.49 1.83 18.95
C THR A 12 -5.50 1.35 17.52
N ALA A 13 -5.70 2.24 16.53
CA ALA A 13 -5.62 1.90 15.11
C ALA A 13 -4.25 1.33 14.74
N VAL A 14 -3.15 1.90 15.25
CA VAL A 14 -1.79 1.38 15.06
C VAL A 14 -1.62 -0.04 15.63
N ARG A 15 -2.19 -0.33 16.79
CA ARG A 15 -2.11 -1.67 17.41
C ARG A 15 -2.94 -2.71 16.65
N GLU A 16 -4.13 -2.33 16.21
CA GLU A 16 -5.09 -3.22 15.56
C GLU A 16 -4.81 -3.41 14.07
N ARG A 17 -4.14 -2.45 13.42
CA ARG A 17 -3.70 -2.60 12.03
C ARG A 17 -2.77 -3.83 11.90
N ARG A 18 -3.24 -4.81 11.17
CA ARG A 18 -2.53 -6.05 10.88
C ARG A 18 -2.58 -6.34 9.38
N SER A 19 -1.70 -7.23 8.90
CA SER A 19 -1.84 -7.77 7.55
C SER A 19 -3.02 -8.74 7.53
N ILE A 20 -4.10 -8.33 6.90
CA ILE A 20 -5.33 -9.11 6.74
C ILE A 20 -5.37 -9.65 5.32
N TYR A 21 -5.23 -10.95 5.15
CA TYR A 21 -5.28 -11.63 3.84
C TYR A 21 -6.68 -12.09 3.47
N ALA A 22 -7.50 -12.42 4.47
CA ALA A 22 -8.89 -12.82 4.30
C ALA A 22 -9.77 -11.57 4.18
N ILE A 23 -9.87 -11.02 2.97
CA ILE A 23 -10.65 -9.83 2.64
C ILE A 23 -11.75 -10.17 1.63
N SER A 24 -12.79 -9.36 1.58
CA SER A 24 -13.93 -9.53 0.67
C SER A 24 -14.17 -8.30 -0.19
N LYS A 25 -14.97 -8.48 -1.26
CA LYS A 25 -15.43 -7.39 -2.15
C LYS A 25 -16.48 -6.47 -1.50
N LYS A 26 -16.41 -6.30 -0.18
CA LYS A 26 -17.31 -5.41 0.57
C LYS A 26 -16.48 -4.31 1.24
N SER A 27 -17.12 -3.16 1.43
CA SER A 27 -16.57 -2.04 2.21
C SER A 27 -17.63 -1.53 3.18
N PRO A 28 -17.26 -1.20 4.43
CA PRO A 28 -18.16 -0.55 5.39
C PRO A 28 -18.34 0.95 5.10
N ILE A 29 -17.52 1.53 4.23
CA ILE A 29 -17.52 2.95 3.84
C ILE A 29 -17.62 3.10 2.33
N SER A 30 -17.99 4.29 1.86
CA SER A 30 -18.10 4.61 0.43
C SER A 30 -16.74 4.74 -0.26
N ASP A 31 -16.73 4.65 -1.59
CA ASP A 31 -15.55 4.94 -2.41
C ASP A 31 -15.03 6.36 -2.17
N ASP A 32 -15.93 7.34 -2.07
CA ASP A 32 -15.59 8.74 -1.80
C ASP A 32 -14.84 8.88 -0.46
N ARG A 33 -15.28 8.16 0.58
CA ARG A 33 -14.59 8.17 1.87
C ARG A 33 -13.20 7.56 1.80
N ILE A 34 -13.02 6.50 1.03
CA ILE A 34 -11.70 5.91 0.80
C ILE A 34 -10.79 6.90 0.05
N VAL A 35 -11.33 7.59 -0.97
CA VAL A 35 -10.59 8.62 -1.70
C VAL A 35 -10.19 9.77 -0.78
N GLU A 36 -11.09 10.28 0.07
CA GLU A 36 -10.76 11.31 1.08
C GLU A 36 -9.59 10.90 1.99
N ILE A 37 -9.58 9.65 2.47
CA ILE A 37 -8.49 9.12 3.30
C ILE A 37 -7.15 9.17 2.54
N VAL A 38 -7.17 8.78 1.27
CA VAL A 38 -5.96 8.80 0.44
C VAL A 38 -5.51 10.22 0.15
N GLU A 39 -6.43 11.15 -0.17
CA GLU A 39 -6.15 12.57 -0.41
C GLU A 39 -5.53 13.23 0.83
N GLU A 40 -6.11 12.99 2.02
CA GLU A 40 -5.57 13.50 3.27
C GLU A 40 -4.16 12.98 3.55
N ALA A 41 -3.89 11.70 3.27
CA ALA A 41 -2.55 11.15 3.40
C ALA A 41 -1.56 11.78 2.41
N VAL A 42 -1.93 11.86 1.12
CA VAL A 42 -1.06 12.43 0.07
C VAL A 42 -0.75 13.90 0.35
N LYS A 43 -1.70 14.65 0.91
CA LYS A 43 -1.56 16.07 1.24
C LYS A 43 -0.71 16.31 2.50
N ASN A 44 -0.83 15.48 3.52
CA ASN A 44 -0.32 15.78 4.86
C ASN A 44 0.87 14.93 5.31
N VAL A 45 1.17 13.82 4.65
CA VAL A 45 2.36 13.01 4.97
C VAL A 45 3.61 13.80 4.59
N PRO A 46 4.58 13.97 5.54
CA PRO A 46 5.77 14.75 5.27
C PRO A 46 6.73 14.05 4.33
N SER A 47 7.52 14.84 3.61
CA SER A 47 8.61 14.37 2.76
C SER A 47 9.88 15.18 2.99
N ALA A 48 11.05 14.57 2.76
CA ALA A 48 12.31 15.27 2.88
C ALA A 48 12.35 16.50 1.95
N PHE A 49 12.69 17.66 2.48
CA PHE A 49 12.68 18.93 1.75
C PHE A 49 11.32 19.28 1.10
N ASN A 50 10.24 18.71 1.61
CA ASN A 50 8.90 18.83 1.03
C ASN A 50 8.86 18.44 -0.47
N SER A 51 9.61 17.40 -0.83
CA SER A 51 9.77 16.94 -2.22
C SER A 51 8.47 16.42 -2.85
N GLN A 52 7.57 15.87 -2.03
CA GLN A 52 6.26 15.35 -2.46
C GLN A 52 6.38 14.40 -3.68
N SER A 53 7.36 13.48 -3.65
CA SER A 53 7.66 12.57 -4.77
C SER A 53 6.70 11.38 -4.87
N THR A 54 6.02 11.01 -3.79
CA THR A 54 5.09 9.87 -3.78
C THR A 54 3.87 10.13 -4.67
N ARG A 55 3.48 9.12 -5.45
CA ARG A 55 2.25 9.09 -6.26
C ARG A 55 1.41 7.91 -5.83
N VAL A 56 0.10 8.08 -5.81
CA VAL A 56 -0.85 7.05 -5.38
C VAL A 56 -1.93 6.88 -6.44
N VAL A 57 -2.27 5.61 -6.74
CA VAL A 57 -3.37 5.25 -7.63
C VAL A 57 -4.32 4.34 -6.87
N VAL A 58 -5.62 4.64 -6.89
CA VAL A 58 -6.64 3.81 -6.25
C VAL A 58 -7.44 3.08 -7.32
N LEU A 59 -7.53 1.77 -7.21
CA LEU A 59 -8.24 0.90 -8.13
C LEU A 59 -9.42 0.25 -7.43
N PHE A 60 -10.63 0.50 -7.95
CA PHE A 60 -11.87 -0.12 -7.45
C PHE A 60 -12.47 -1.07 -8.48
N ALA A 61 -13.31 -1.98 -8.02
CA ALA A 61 -14.17 -2.83 -8.85
C ALA A 61 -13.39 -3.51 -10.00
N ALA A 62 -13.82 -3.31 -11.25
CA ALA A 62 -13.20 -3.92 -12.42
C ALA A 62 -11.70 -3.55 -12.61
N GLN A 63 -11.27 -2.38 -12.15
CA GLN A 63 -9.87 -1.96 -12.23
C GLN A 63 -9.01 -2.73 -11.22
N HIS A 64 -9.52 -2.94 -10.02
CA HIS A 64 -8.90 -3.81 -9.03
C HIS A 64 -8.80 -5.27 -9.54
N ASP A 65 -9.89 -5.83 -10.06
CA ASP A 65 -9.89 -7.18 -10.63
C ASP A 65 -8.84 -7.32 -11.73
N LYS A 66 -8.77 -6.34 -12.63
CA LYS A 66 -7.84 -6.30 -13.76
C LYS A 66 -6.38 -6.32 -13.32
N LEU A 67 -6.03 -5.61 -12.23
CA LEU A 67 -4.67 -5.65 -11.68
C LEU A 67 -4.26 -7.07 -11.29
N TRP A 68 -5.13 -7.77 -10.57
CA TRP A 68 -4.79 -9.10 -10.09
C TRP A 68 -4.87 -10.17 -11.18
N ASP A 69 -5.72 -10.00 -12.19
CA ASP A 69 -5.74 -10.83 -13.41
C ASP A 69 -4.42 -10.65 -14.18
N LEU A 70 -3.99 -9.42 -14.44
CA LEU A 70 -2.71 -9.09 -15.08
C LEU A 70 -1.52 -9.67 -14.31
N THR A 71 -1.50 -9.52 -12.99
CA THR A 71 -0.45 -10.08 -12.14
C THR A 71 -0.43 -11.60 -12.20
N THR A 72 -1.61 -12.24 -12.21
CA THR A 72 -1.76 -13.69 -12.33
C THR A 72 -1.20 -14.20 -13.66
N ASP A 73 -1.49 -13.53 -14.76
CA ASP A 73 -1.00 -13.91 -16.10
C ASP A 73 0.51 -13.82 -16.19
N ILE A 74 1.12 -12.77 -15.64
CA ILE A 74 2.58 -12.63 -15.57
C ILE A 74 3.20 -13.77 -14.76
N LEU A 75 2.65 -14.06 -13.57
CA LEU A 75 3.17 -15.12 -12.71
C LEU A 75 3.01 -16.51 -13.33
N LYS A 76 1.94 -16.74 -14.09
CA LYS A 76 1.71 -17.99 -14.81
C LYS A 76 2.81 -18.29 -15.86
N ALA A 77 3.41 -17.26 -16.41
CA ALA A 77 4.49 -17.41 -17.39
C ALA A 77 5.85 -17.76 -16.77
N ILE A 78 6.05 -17.53 -15.47
CA ILE A 78 7.34 -17.67 -14.79
C ILE A 78 7.35 -18.71 -13.67
N VAL A 79 6.20 -19.02 -13.07
CA VAL A 79 6.08 -20.01 -12.01
C VAL A 79 5.92 -21.41 -12.62
N PRO A 80 6.67 -22.44 -12.15
CA PRO A 80 6.50 -23.81 -12.62
C PRO A 80 5.04 -24.29 -12.51
N ALA A 81 4.58 -25.06 -13.50
CA ALA A 81 3.18 -25.45 -13.64
C ALA A 81 2.65 -26.25 -12.42
N ASP A 82 3.50 -27.06 -11.81
CA ASP A 82 3.20 -27.85 -10.61
C ASP A 82 3.07 -27.00 -9.33
N GLN A 83 3.62 -25.77 -9.32
CA GLN A 83 3.57 -24.82 -8.20
C GLN A 83 2.54 -23.71 -8.41
N PHE A 84 2.02 -23.55 -9.62
CA PHE A 84 1.16 -22.42 -9.98
C PHE A 84 -0.18 -22.42 -9.23
N ALA A 85 -0.70 -23.58 -8.84
CA ALA A 85 -1.97 -23.67 -8.14
C ALA A 85 -1.99 -22.86 -6.82
N SER A 86 -0.93 -22.92 -6.04
CA SER A 86 -0.79 -22.14 -4.79
C SER A 86 -0.63 -20.63 -5.06
N THR A 87 0.11 -20.29 -6.11
CA THR A 87 0.26 -18.89 -6.57
C THR A 87 -1.08 -18.32 -6.99
N LYS A 88 -1.83 -19.07 -7.81
CA LYS A 88 -3.19 -18.66 -8.24
C LYS A 88 -4.12 -18.46 -7.06
N GLN A 89 -4.15 -19.37 -6.12
CA GLN A 89 -4.97 -19.24 -4.91
C GLN A 89 -4.66 -17.93 -4.14
N ARG A 90 -3.39 -17.55 -4.07
CA ARG A 90 -2.97 -16.29 -3.43
C ARG A 90 -3.46 -15.08 -4.24
N MET A 91 -3.33 -15.10 -5.57
CA MET A 91 -3.83 -14.03 -6.44
C MET A 91 -5.36 -13.90 -6.34
N ASP A 92 -6.08 -15.01 -6.34
CA ASP A 92 -7.53 -15.03 -6.14
C ASP A 92 -7.92 -14.43 -4.77
N GLY A 93 -7.11 -14.66 -3.73
CA GLY A 93 -7.26 -14.05 -2.41
C GLY A 93 -7.19 -12.53 -2.46
N PHE A 94 -6.21 -11.95 -3.16
CA PHE A 94 -6.09 -10.49 -3.33
C PHE A 94 -7.21 -9.93 -4.21
N ARG A 95 -7.54 -10.62 -5.31
CA ARG A 95 -8.64 -10.27 -6.21
C ARG A 95 -10.01 -10.27 -5.53
N ASN A 96 -10.16 -11.00 -4.43
CA ASN A 96 -11.36 -10.97 -3.60
C ASN A 96 -11.48 -9.72 -2.72
N GLY A 97 -10.51 -8.82 -2.75
CA GLY A 97 -10.58 -7.52 -2.11
C GLY A 97 -11.60 -6.59 -2.76
N TYR A 98 -11.92 -5.51 -2.07
CA TYR A 98 -12.79 -4.43 -2.54
C TYR A 98 -12.07 -3.50 -3.52
N GLY A 99 -10.80 -3.21 -3.24
CA GLY A 99 -9.94 -2.35 -4.05
C GLY A 99 -8.47 -2.61 -3.80
N THR A 100 -7.62 -1.91 -4.56
CA THR A 100 -6.16 -1.89 -4.37
C THR A 100 -5.64 -0.48 -4.49
N ILE A 101 -4.74 -0.11 -3.57
CA ILE A 101 -3.96 1.13 -3.66
C ILE A 101 -2.57 0.77 -4.16
N LEU A 102 -2.12 1.47 -5.21
CA LEU A 102 -0.77 1.37 -5.75
C LEU A 102 0.05 2.57 -5.29
N PHE A 103 1.27 2.31 -4.85
CA PHE A 103 2.21 3.33 -4.41
C PHE A 103 3.38 3.42 -5.38
N PHE A 104 3.71 4.63 -5.80
CA PHE A 104 4.80 4.92 -6.70
C PHE A 104 5.70 6.01 -6.15
N GLU A 105 6.92 6.08 -6.67
CA GLU A 105 7.82 7.22 -6.54
C GLU A 105 8.08 7.84 -7.92
N ASP A 106 7.87 9.15 -8.01
CA ASP A 106 8.17 9.94 -9.20
C ASP A 106 9.67 10.19 -9.27
N GLN A 107 10.36 9.47 -10.15
CA GLN A 107 11.80 9.52 -10.29
C GLN A 107 12.30 10.87 -10.83
N HIS A 108 11.48 11.65 -11.56
CA HIS A 108 11.86 13.00 -11.97
C HIS A 108 11.99 13.93 -10.76
N VAL A 109 11.08 13.81 -9.78
CA VAL A 109 11.17 14.58 -8.54
C VAL A 109 12.42 14.16 -7.75
N VAL A 110 12.66 12.85 -7.60
CA VAL A 110 13.82 12.34 -6.87
C VAL A 110 15.13 12.84 -7.51
N THR A 111 15.27 12.70 -8.84
CA THR A 111 16.45 13.16 -9.59
C THR A 111 16.61 14.67 -9.50
N GLY A 112 15.54 15.44 -9.66
CA GLY A 112 15.58 16.90 -9.53
C GLY A 112 16.07 17.35 -8.14
N MET A 113 15.68 16.64 -7.06
CA MET A 113 16.19 16.91 -5.72
C MET A 113 17.69 16.55 -5.58
N GLN A 114 18.14 15.46 -6.20
CA GLN A 114 19.55 15.07 -6.23
C GLN A 114 20.42 16.13 -6.90
N GLU A 115 19.93 16.69 -8.02
CA GLU A 115 20.60 17.74 -8.77
C GLU A 115 20.63 19.08 -8.02
N ALA A 116 19.51 19.45 -7.39
CA ALA A 116 19.39 20.69 -6.63
C ALA A 116 20.21 20.69 -5.33
N PHE A 117 20.42 19.53 -4.72
CA PHE A 117 21.08 19.37 -3.42
C PHE A 117 22.22 18.33 -3.46
N VAL A 118 23.25 18.61 -4.23
CA VAL A 118 24.36 17.69 -4.52
C VAL A 118 24.99 17.07 -3.25
N THR A 119 25.07 17.82 -2.15
CA THR A 119 25.59 17.32 -0.86
C THR A 119 24.80 16.11 -0.32
N TYR A 120 23.53 15.99 -0.69
CA TYR A 120 22.62 14.93 -0.23
C TYR A 120 22.13 14.03 -1.36
N GLN A 121 22.76 14.08 -2.54
CA GLN A 121 22.27 13.39 -3.74
C GLN A 121 22.03 11.90 -3.54
N ASP A 122 22.90 11.22 -2.77
CA ASP A 122 22.80 9.79 -2.46
C ASP A 122 21.71 9.48 -1.42
N ARG A 123 21.14 10.49 -0.76
CA ARG A 123 20.12 10.34 0.27
C ARG A 123 18.69 10.45 -0.26
N PHE A 124 18.44 11.23 -1.28
CA PHE A 124 17.09 11.45 -1.79
C PHE A 124 16.35 10.16 -2.21
N PRO A 125 16.98 9.18 -2.89
CA PRO A 125 16.32 7.91 -3.17
C PRO A 125 15.88 7.17 -1.91
N VAL A 126 16.70 7.20 -0.85
CA VAL A 126 16.38 6.59 0.45
C VAL A 126 15.25 7.34 1.14
N TRP A 127 15.32 8.68 1.17
CA TRP A 127 14.28 9.50 1.79
C TRP A 127 12.94 9.43 1.06
N ALA A 128 12.93 9.27 -0.25
CA ALA A 128 11.74 9.01 -1.03
C ALA A 128 11.07 7.69 -0.60
N GLN A 129 11.84 6.62 -0.41
CA GLN A 129 11.31 5.34 0.10
C GLN A 129 10.78 5.47 1.55
N HIS A 130 11.43 6.28 2.41
CA HIS A 130 10.90 6.56 3.74
C HIS A 130 9.55 7.27 3.67
N THR A 131 9.42 8.28 2.80
CA THR A 131 8.18 9.02 2.57
C THR A 131 7.08 8.08 2.06
N ASN A 132 7.40 7.22 1.08
CA ASN A 132 6.47 6.23 0.55
C ASN A 132 5.95 5.29 1.65
N ALA A 133 6.86 4.78 2.49
CA ALA A 133 6.49 3.91 3.61
C ALA A 133 5.58 4.63 4.64
N MET A 134 5.78 5.93 4.86
CA MET A 134 4.88 6.73 5.70
C MET A 134 3.49 6.84 5.08
N HIS A 135 3.35 7.09 3.76
CA HIS A 135 2.06 7.07 3.07
C HIS A 135 1.37 5.72 3.21
N GLN A 136 2.10 4.62 2.97
CA GLN A 136 1.56 3.27 3.13
C GLN A 136 1.03 3.05 4.55
N PHE A 137 1.80 3.43 5.56
CA PHE A 137 1.41 3.25 6.95
C PHE A 137 0.19 4.09 7.34
N VAL A 138 0.17 5.37 6.96
CA VAL A 138 -0.95 6.28 7.27
C VAL A 138 -2.24 5.79 6.61
N ILE A 139 -2.21 5.49 5.32
CA ILE A 139 -3.38 5.00 4.59
C ILE A 139 -3.86 3.67 5.17
N TRP A 140 -2.95 2.72 5.40
CA TRP A 140 -3.30 1.42 5.97
C TRP A 140 -3.96 1.55 7.35
N THR A 141 -3.40 2.40 8.21
CA THR A 141 -3.93 2.63 9.56
C THR A 141 -5.29 3.32 9.52
N ALA A 142 -5.47 4.29 8.60
CA ALA A 142 -6.74 4.96 8.42
C ALA A 142 -7.83 4.02 7.86
N LEU A 143 -7.50 3.16 6.89
CA LEU A 143 -8.43 2.12 6.40
C LEU A 143 -8.84 1.15 7.53
N GLU A 144 -7.88 0.77 8.38
CA GLU A 144 -8.16 -0.07 9.54
C GLU A 144 -9.14 0.61 10.52
N SER A 145 -8.96 1.89 10.80
CA SER A 145 -9.85 2.64 11.70
C SER A 145 -11.30 2.73 11.20
N GLU A 146 -11.50 2.58 9.90
CA GLU A 146 -12.81 2.51 9.24
C GLU A 146 -13.34 1.06 9.10
N GLY A 147 -12.64 0.07 9.66
CA GLY A 147 -13.05 -1.34 9.63
C GLY A 147 -12.65 -2.12 8.38
N LEU A 148 -11.75 -1.57 7.57
CA LEU A 148 -11.16 -2.26 6.41
C LEU A 148 -9.89 -3.02 6.81
N GLY A 149 -9.74 -4.24 6.31
CA GLY A 149 -8.49 -4.98 6.35
C GLY A 149 -7.69 -4.76 5.08
N ALA A 150 -6.37 -4.75 5.21
CA ALA A 150 -5.46 -4.64 4.07
C ALA A 150 -4.16 -5.41 4.32
N ASN A 151 -3.40 -5.61 3.25
CA ASN A 151 -2.03 -6.15 3.31
C ASN A 151 -1.16 -5.50 2.23
N LEU A 152 0.16 -5.52 2.39
CA LEU A 152 1.10 -5.00 1.40
C LEU A 152 1.69 -6.14 0.58
N GLN A 153 1.73 -5.93 -0.73
CA GLN A 153 2.33 -6.82 -1.70
C GLN A 153 3.39 -6.08 -2.54
N HIS A 154 4.35 -6.83 -3.07
CA HIS A 154 5.50 -6.30 -3.82
C HIS A 154 5.77 -7.17 -5.04
N TYR A 155 4.89 -7.09 -6.05
CA TYR A 155 5.05 -7.79 -7.33
C TYR A 155 5.91 -6.99 -8.32
N ASN A 156 6.37 -5.81 -7.92
CA ASN A 156 7.38 -5.03 -8.63
C ASN A 156 8.77 -5.75 -8.56
N PRO A 157 9.62 -5.66 -9.61
CA PRO A 157 9.38 -4.94 -10.86
C PRO A 157 8.58 -5.74 -11.91
N LEU A 158 8.12 -6.95 -11.62
CA LEU A 158 7.52 -7.87 -12.61
C LEU A 158 6.30 -7.27 -13.34
N ILE A 159 5.51 -6.47 -12.63
CA ILE A 159 4.25 -5.92 -13.15
C ILE A 159 4.37 -4.46 -13.60
N ASP A 160 5.49 -3.77 -13.35
CA ASP A 160 5.63 -2.32 -13.47
C ASP A 160 5.22 -1.79 -14.86
N GLU A 161 5.80 -2.36 -15.92
CA GLU A 161 5.53 -1.93 -17.29
C GLU A 161 4.08 -2.18 -17.73
N LYS A 162 3.52 -3.30 -17.32
CA LYS A 162 2.13 -3.63 -17.62
C LYS A 162 1.16 -2.71 -16.87
N VAL A 163 1.46 -2.39 -15.63
CA VAL A 163 0.68 -1.45 -14.81
C VAL A 163 0.72 -0.05 -15.41
N LYS A 164 1.91 0.46 -15.74
CA LYS A 164 2.05 1.79 -16.39
C LYS A 164 1.28 1.87 -17.70
N THR A 165 1.43 0.85 -18.56
CA THR A 165 0.73 0.79 -19.85
C THR A 165 -0.78 0.76 -19.68
N GLU A 166 -1.29 -0.09 -18.79
CA GLU A 166 -2.74 -0.31 -18.61
C GLU A 166 -3.46 0.97 -18.14
N TRP A 167 -2.88 1.67 -17.18
CA TRP A 167 -3.46 2.89 -16.62
C TRP A 167 -2.86 4.17 -17.19
N LYS A 168 -2.05 4.09 -18.25
CA LYS A 168 -1.40 5.23 -18.93
C LYS A 168 -0.67 6.14 -17.95
N LEU A 169 0.06 5.53 -17.02
CA LEU A 169 0.84 6.25 -16.01
C LEU A 169 2.17 6.71 -16.60
N PRO A 170 2.76 7.81 -16.09
CA PRO A 170 4.06 8.30 -16.53
C PRO A 170 5.16 7.25 -16.36
N GLU A 171 6.07 7.17 -17.35
CA GLU A 171 7.19 6.21 -17.37
C GLU A 171 8.15 6.37 -16.17
N ASN A 172 8.29 7.61 -15.69
CA ASN A 172 9.12 7.96 -14.55
C ASN A 172 8.51 7.59 -13.18
N TRP A 173 7.30 7.02 -13.14
CA TRP A 173 6.73 6.51 -11.90
C TRP A 173 7.19 5.08 -11.65
N GLN A 174 7.98 4.90 -10.60
CA GLN A 174 8.45 3.59 -10.15
C GLN A 174 7.45 2.99 -9.17
N LEU A 175 6.92 1.82 -9.49
CA LEU A 175 6.00 1.10 -8.59
C LEU A 175 6.77 0.61 -7.36
N VAL A 176 6.22 0.86 -6.16
CA VAL A 176 6.83 0.50 -4.87
C VAL A 176 6.06 -0.61 -4.18
N ALA A 177 4.74 -0.50 -4.12
CA ALA A 177 3.91 -1.47 -3.41
C ALA A 177 2.47 -1.50 -3.94
N GLN A 178 1.78 -2.60 -3.66
CA GLN A 178 0.37 -2.82 -3.90
C GLN A 178 -0.32 -3.16 -2.57
N MET A 179 -1.41 -2.47 -2.25
CA MET A 179 -2.19 -2.68 -1.02
C MET A 179 -3.63 -3.08 -1.36
N PRO A 180 -3.92 -4.39 -1.55
CA PRO A 180 -5.30 -4.84 -1.62
C PRO A 180 -5.99 -4.66 -0.27
N PHE A 181 -7.26 -4.23 -0.30
CA PHE A 181 -8.07 -3.98 0.89
C PHE A 181 -9.53 -4.40 0.69
N GLY A 182 -10.23 -4.60 1.80
CA GLY A 182 -11.65 -4.95 1.81
C GLY A 182 -12.13 -5.28 3.21
N THR A 183 -13.41 -5.59 3.38
CA THR A 183 -13.93 -6.02 4.69
C THR A 183 -13.29 -7.36 5.08
N PRO A 184 -12.67 -7.48 6.29
CA PRO A 184 -12.11 -8.73 6.78
C PRO A 184 -13.17 -9.84 6.87
N THR A 185 -12.79 -11.06 6.48
CA THR A 185 -13.63 -12.28 6.61
C THR A 185 -13.08 -13.25 7.64
N ALA A 186 -11.85 -13.03 8.13
CA ALA A 186 -11.24 -13.76 9.23
C ALA A 186 -10.26 -12.83 9.97
N PRO A 187 -9.99 -13.09 11.25
CA PRO A 187 -8.99 -12.35 12.01
C PRO A 187 -7.58 -12.62 11.47
N PRO A 188 -6.62 -11.72 11.75
CA PRO A 188 -5.21 -11.98 11.46
C PRO A 188 -4.67 -13.11 12.34
N GLY A 189 -3.63 -13.78 11.87
CA GLY A 189 -2.87 -14.73 12.69
C GLY A 189 -2.17 -14.06 13.88
N ASP A 190 -1.61 -14.86 14.77
CA ASP A 190 -0.87 -14.36 15.93
C ASP A 190 0.34 -13.52 15.53
N LYS A 191 0.72 -12.60 16.40
CA LYS A 191 1.89 -11.74 16.21
C LYS A 191 2.84 -11.88 17.39
N GLU A 192 4.05 -12.32 17.09
CA GLU A 192 5.13 -12.38 18.06
C GLU A 192 5.86 -11.02 18.16
N PHE A 193 6.35 -10.71 19.36
CA PHE A 193 7.08 -9.50 19.62
C PHE A 193 8.48 -9.84 20.15
N LYS A 194 9.50 -9.25 19.53
CA LYS A 194 10.85 -9.28 20.12
C LYS A 194 10.90 -8.42 21.36
N PRO A 195 11.75 -8.74 22.35
CA PRO A 195 11.87 -7.97 23.58
C PRO A 195 12.13 -6.49 23.30
N LEU A 196 11.39 -5.60 23.98
CA LEU A 196 11.53 -4.14 23.79
C LEU A 196 12.94 -3.64 24.14
N LYS A 197 13.61 -4.22 25.15
CA LYS A 197 14.97 -3.86 25.56
C LYS A 197 16.03 -4.02 24.46
N GLU A 198 15.75 -4.83 23.45
CA GLU A 198 16.63 -5.02 22.27
C GLU A 198 16.40 -3.98 21.17
N ARG A 199 15.32 -3.20 21.28
CA ARG A 199 14.83 -2.31 20.23
C ARG A 199 14.63 -0.88 20.66
N LEU A 200 14.58 -0.64 21.97
CA LEU A 200 14.37 0.68 22.56
C LEU A 200 15.37 0.88 23.71
N HIS A 201 16.18 1.93 23.60
CA HIS A 201 17.08 2.38 24.64
C HIS A 201 16.71 3.80 25.05
N ILE A 202 16.63 4.05 26.35
CA ILE A 202 16.26 5.35 26.92
C ILE A 202 17.40 5.85 27.79
N PHE A 203 17.90 7.02 27.47
CA PHE A 203 18.90 7.75 28.27
C PHE A 203 18.22 8.98 28.86
N LYS A 204 18.36 9.20 30.21
CA LYS A 204 17.74 10.32 30.94
C LYS A 204 18.84 11.11 31.65
#